data_181262728d2f9ab7e1604100ff386bbf
#
_entry.id   181262728d2f9ab7e1604100ff386bbf
#
_cell.length_a   1.000
_cell.length_b   1.000
_cell.length_c   1.000
_cell.angle_alpha   90.00
_cell.angle_beta   90.00
_cell.angle_gamma   90.00
#
_symmetry.space_group_name_H-M   'P 1'
#
loop_
_entity.id
_entity.type
_entity.pdbx_description
1 polymer ?
#
loop_
_entity_poly.entity_id
_entity_poly.type
_entity_poly.pdbx_seq_one_letter_code
_entity_poly.pdbx_strand_id
1 'polypeptide(L)'
;MHKTNERCCLRKLPASYIRDKNDEFGKLWGTVNDGIFQKNHYFRNISSGNFPDIPIMTGWTENEFIVDGINAVEVGTRAFCELLEENQYQSPHYVYKFGGDIPGEDHPGAFHSSDLWFFFETLAKCWRPFTGKHYDLSRQMCNYWSNFIKCGNPNGTDCTGIPMEDWIPFDIQDSNLMSFYEKAKAQKKSADQQVRFYIEKEKKAHE
;
A
#
# COMPACT_ATOMS: atom_id res chain seq x y z
N MET A 1 -1.85 -26.24 31.59
CA MET A 1 -0.37 -26.33 31.63
C MET A 1 0.23 -27.13 30.45
N HIS A 2 -0.30 -27.02 29.22
CA HIS A 2 0.21 -27.83 28.05
C HIS A 2 0.56 -27.02 26.79
N LYS A 3 0.54 -25.66 26.83
CA LYS A 3 0.82 -24.85 25.63
C LYS A 3 2.31 -24.56 25.34
N THR A 4 3.20 -24.86 26.27
CA THR A 4 4.66 -24.56 26.11
C THR A 4 5.44 -25.63 25.34
N ASN A 5 4.94 -26.86 25.27
CA ASN A 5 5.66 -27.95 24.61
C ASN A 5 5.51 -27.97 23.08
N GLU A 6 4.38 -27.54 22.54
CA GLU A 6 4.10 -27.62 21.10
C GLU A 6 4.96 -26.64 20.28
N ARG A 7 5.17 -25.42 20.77
CA ARG A 7 6.02 -24.42 20.10
C ARG A 7 7.49 -24.87 20.01
N CYS A 8 7.99 -25.53 21.04
CA CYS A 8 9.36 -26.08 21.03
C CYS A 8 9.52 -27.24 20.05
N CYS A 9 8.48 -28.04 19.85
CA CYS A 9 8.48 -29.15 18.88
C CYS A 9 8.50 -28.65 17.44
N LEU A 10 7.68 -27.64 17.10
CA LEU A 10 7.63 -27.06 15.75
C LEU A 10 8.95 -26.43 15.32
N ARG A 11 9.65 -25.76 16.25
CA ARG A 11 10.96 -25.16 15.96
C ARG A 11 12.09 -26.17 15.69
N LYS A 12 11.90 -27.44 16.03
CA LYS A 12 12.83 -28.52 15.77
C LYS A 12 12.60 -29.20 14.42
N LEU A 13 11.48 -28.92 13.77
CA LEU A 13 11.18 -29.51 12.45
C LEU A 13 12.03 -28.84 11.38
N PRO A 14 12.46 -29.61 10.36
CA PRO A 14 13.11 -29.03 9.19
C PRO A 14 12.23 -28.00 8.50
N ALA A 15 12.81 -26.91 8.00
CA ALA A 15 12.05 -25.90 7.25
C ALA A 15 11.34 -26.46 6.01
N SER A 16 11.96 -27.45 5.34
CA SER A 16 11.35 -28.18 4.23
C SER A 16 10.05 -28.88 4.64
N TYR A 17 10.02 -29.54 5.79
CA TYR A 17 8.81 -30.20 6.29
C TYR A 17 7.67 -29.20 6.53
N ILE A 18 8.00 -28.05 7.14
CA ILE A 18 7.00 -26.99 7.41
C ILE A 18 6.47 -26.42 6.09
N ARG A 19 7.35 -26.16 5.11
CA ARG A 19 6.96 -25.71 3.77
C ARG A 19 6.03 -26.70 3.09
N ASP A 20 6.43 -27.97 3.03
CA ASP A 20 5.67 -29.01 2.33
C ASP A 20 4.27 -29.19 2.97
N LYS A 21 4.18 -29.09 4.30
CA LYS A 21 2.89 -29.10 5.02
C LYS A 21 2.05 -27.85 4.77
N ASN A 22 2.68 -26.68 4.60
CA ASN A 22 1.99 -25.46 4.20
C ASN A 22 1.38 -25.61 2.80
N ASP A 23 2.13 -26.16 1.85
CA ASP A 23 1.68 -26.37 0.48
C ASP A 23 0.50 -27.38 0.42
N GLU A 24 0.57 -28.46 1.21
CA GLU A 24 -0.55 -29.41 1.39
C GLU A 24 -1.79 -28.74 1.98
N PHE A 25 -1.62 -27.74 2.88
CA PHE A 25 -2.72 -27.05 3.53
C PHE A 25 -3.46 -26.10 2.60
N GLY A 26 -2.77 -25.60 1.56
CA GLY A 26 -3.35 -24.77 0.48
C GLY A 26 -3.99 -23.46 0.94
N LYS A 27 -3.64 -22.95 2.13
CA LYS A 27 -4.20 -21.72 2.69
C LYS A 27 -3.15 -20.62 2.75
N LEU A 28 -3.55 -19.41 2.42
CA LEU A 28 -2.76 -18.22 2.71
C LEU A 28 -2.78 -17.93 4.22
N TRP A 29 -1.60 -17.70 4.78
CA TRP A 29 -1.45 -17.29 6.17
C TRP A 29 -1.63 -15.79 6.28
N GLY A 30 -2.60 -15.36 7.07
CA GLY A 30 -2.84 -13.96 7.39
C GLY A 30 -2.36 -13.59 8.79
N THR A 31 -2.61 -12.35 9.18
CA THR A 31 -2.38 -11.88 10.53
C THR A 31 -3.29 -12.61 11.51
N VAL A 32 -2.77 -12.93 12.69
CA VAL A 32 -3.51 -13.63 13.75
C VAL A 32 -3.90 -12.64 14.83
N ASN A 33 -5.21 -12.54 15.09
CA ASN A 33 -5.71 -11.81 16.25
C ASN A 33 -5.50 -12.69 17.49
N ASP A 34 -4.35 -12.52 18.13
CA ASP A 34 -3.94 -13.33 19.29
C ASP A 34 -4.41 -12.76 20.64
N GLY A 35 -5.07 -11.59 20.60
CA GLY A 35 -5.56 -10.88 21.78
C GLY A 35 -4.46 -10.19 22.61
N ILE A 36 -3.19 -10.30 22.21
CA ILE A 36 -2.02 -9.72 22.89
C ILE A 36 -1.34 -8.71 22.00
N PHE A 37 -0.74 -9.16 20.89
CA PHE A 37 -0.09 -8.29 19.91
C PHE A 37 -1.11 -7.60 19.00
N GLN A 38 -2.02 -8.39 18.42
CA GLN A 38 -3.13 -7.88 17.62
C GLN A 38 -4.45 -8.24 18.32
N LYS A 39 -5.07 -7.25 18.98
CA LYS A 39 -6.32 -7.47 19.73
C LYS A 39 -7.52 -7.61 18.83
N ASN A 40 -7.58 -6.82 17.75
CA ASN A 40 -8.69 -6.77 16.80
C ASN A 40 -8.18 -6.59 15.38
N HIS A 41 -9.06 -6.75 14.39
CA HIS A 41 -8.82 -6.28 13.03
C HIS A 41 -8.51 -4.78 13.04
N TYR A 42 -7.66 -4.30 12.13
CA TYR A 42 -7.22 -2.90 12.14
C TYR A 42 -8.38 -1.90 11.98
N PHE A 43 -9.43 -2.23 11.23
CA PHE A 43 -10.63 -1.40 11.13
C PHE A 43 -11.28 -1.19 12.51
N ARG A 44 -11.45 -2.24 13.30
CA ARG A 44 -11.95 -2.11 14.68
C ARG A 44 -11.03 -1.30 15.58
N ASN A 45 -9.72 -1.42 15.42
CA ASN A 45 -8.78 -0.62 16.20
C ASN A 45 -8.93 0.88 15.87
N ILE A 46 -9.13 1.24 14.60
CA ILE A 46 -9.38 2.62 14.18
C ILE A 46 -10.69 3.13 14.81
N SER A 47 -11.81 2.42 14.60
CA SER A 47 -13.13 2.81 15.08
C SER A 47 -13.21 2.91 16.61
N SER A 48 -12.37 2.18 17.33
CA SER A 48 -12.31 2.22 18.81
C SER A 48 -11.24 3.19 19.35
N GLY A 49 -10.55 3.95 18.50
CA GLY A 49 -9.49 4.87 18.93
C GLY A 49 -8.18 4.17 19.35
N ASN A 50 -8.04 2.88 19.07
CA ASN A 50 -6.83 2.09 19.40
C ASN A 50 -5.83 1.99 18.23
N PHE A 51 -5.84 2.96 17.34
CA PHE A 51 -4.89 3.09 16.25
C PHE A 51 -4.06 4.37 16.44
N PRO A 52 -2.75 4.35 16.19
CA PRO A 52 -1.91 5.53 16.38
C PRO A 52 -2.27 6.63 15.38
N ASP A 53 -2.41 7.87 15.86
CA ASP A 53 -2.59 9.05 15.01
C ASP A 53 -1.23 9.54 14.51
N ILE A 54 -0.80 9.02 13.38
CA ILE A 54 0.47 9.31 12.73
C ILE A 54 0.29 9.58 11.23
N PRO A 55 1.17 10.36 10.59
CA PRO A 55 1.16 10.51 9.15
C PRO A 55 1.30 9.16 8.43
N ILE A 56 0.49 8.95 7.40
CA ILE A 56 0.48 7.70 6.63
C ILE A 56 0.67 8.02 5.15
N MET A 57 1.51 7.22 4.48
CA MET A 57 1.60 7.17 3.03
C MET A 57 1.27 5.77 2.57
N THR A 58 0.26 5.63 1.73
CA THR A 58 -0.26 4.35 1.25
C THR A 58 -0.75 4.47 -0.18
N GLY A 59 -0.95 3.36 -0.88
CA GLY A 59 -1.43 3.39 -2.26
C GLY A 59 -1.50 2.01 -2.88
N TRP A 60 -1.63 1.98 -4.20
CA TRP A 60 -1.74 0.74 -4.97
C TRP A 60 -1.08 0.87 -6.34
N THR A 61 -0.78 -0.26 -6.94
CA THR A 61 -0.42 -0.34 -8.36
C THR A 61 -1.66 -0.62 -9.21
N GLU A 62 -1.67 -0.12 -10.45
CA GLU A 62 -2.88 -0.14 -11.29
C GLU A 62 -3.40 -1.55 -11.60
N ASN A 63 -2.51 -2.52 -11.77
CA ASN A 63 -2.81 -3.88 -12.22
C ASN A 63 -2.49 -4.92 -11.14
N GLU A 64 -2.93 -4.71 -9.90
CA GLU A 64 -2.71 -5.66 -8.82
C GLU A 64 -4.03 -6.16 -8.21
N PHE A 65 -4.06 -7.45 -7.85
CA PHE A 65 -5.19 -8.10 -7.16
C PHE A 65 -6.56 -7.71 -7.73
N ILE A 66 -6.69 -7.80 -9.07
CA ILE A 66 -7.95 -7.51 -9.76
C ILE A 66 -8.93 -8.67 -9.53
N VAL A 67 -10.06 -8.37 -8.88
CA VAL A 67 -11.17 -9.30 -8.64
C VAL A 67 -12.44 -8.70 -9.24
N ASP A 68 -13.09 -9.41 -10.12
CA ASP A 68 -14.27 -8.94 -10.84
C ASP A 68 -14.09 -7.57 -11.53
N GLY A 69 -12.87 -7.31 -12.03
CA GLY A 69 -12.50 -6.04 -12.67
C GLY A 69 -12.17 -4.90 -11.69
N ILE A 70 -12.18 -5.15 -10.38
CA ILE A 70 -11.89 -4.18 -9.33
C ILE A 70 -10.54 -4.47 -8.70
N ASN A 71 -9.76 -3.41 -8.50
CA ASN A 71 -8.52 -3.48 -7.75
C ASN A 71 -8.81 -3.54 -6.25
N ALA A 72 -8.58 -4.71 -5.65
CA ALA A 72 -8.88 -4.93 -4.24
C ALA A 72 -8.02 -4.07 -3.29
N VAL A 73 -6.79 -3.72 -3.71
CA VAL A 73 -5.91 -2.84 -2.91
C VAL A 73 -6.39 -1.40 -2.96
N GLU A 74 -6.92 -0.92 -4.09
CA GLU A 74 -7.59 0.38 -4.16
C GLU A 74 -8.76 0.45 -3.17
N VAL A 75 -9.62 -0.57 -3.17
CA VAL A 75 -10.77 -0.65 -2.25
C VAL A 75 -10.30 -0.58 -0.79
N GLY A 76 -9.36 -1.44 -0.40
CA GLY A 76 -8.84 -1.49 0.96
C GLY A 76 -8.16 -0.19 1.40
N THR A 77 -7.34 0.41 0.50
CA THR A 77 -6.65 1.68 0.77
C THR A 77 -7.65 2.83 1.00
N ARG A 78 -8.65 2.96 0.13
CA ARG A 78 -9.67 4.00 0.28
C ARG A 78 -10.53 3.79 1.52
N ALA A 79 -11.00 2.55 1.76
CA ALA A 79 -11.75 2.22 2.96
C ALA A 79 -10.98 2.55 4.24
N PHE A 80 -9.70 2.24 4.28
CA PHE A 80 -8.80 2.56 5.38
C PHE A 80 -8.68 4.07 5.63
N CYS A 81 -8.41 4.87 4.59
CA CYS A 81 -8.26 6.32 4.72
C CYS A 81 -9.59 7.00 5.10
N GLU A 82 -10.70 6.60 4.49
CA GLU A 82 -12.03 7.10 4.85
C GLU A 82 -12.37 6.79 6.31
N LEU A 83 -12.06 5.59 6.78
CA LEU A 83 -12.31 5.22 8.17
C LEU A 83 -11.50 6.06 9.16
N LEU A 84 -10.25 6.41 8.82
CA LEU A 84 -9.45 7.33 9.64
C LEU A 84 -10.09 8.71 9.74
N GLU A 85 -10.55 9.29 8.62
CA GLU A 85 -11.23 10.59 8.64
C GLU A 85 -12.57 10.55 9.37
N GLU A 86 -13.41 9.54 9.14
CA GLU A 86 -14.68 9.36 9.84
C GLU A 86 -14.51 9.26 11.36
N ASN A 87 -13.38 8.73 11.81
CA ASN A 87 -13.01 8.65 13.22
C ASN A 87 -12.13 9.80 13.70
N GLN A 88 -12.04 10.90 12.94
CA GLN A 88 -11.43 12.17 13.31
C GLN A 88 -9.94 12.11 13.63
N TYR A 89 -9.18 11.20 13.00
CA TYR A 89 -7.73 11.22 13.06
C TYR A 89 -7.20 12.48 12.38
N GLN A 90 -6.23 13.15 13.00
CA GLN A 90 -5.75 14.48 12.59
C GLN A 90 -4.48 14.44 11.73
N SER A 91 -3.74 13.36 11.80
CA SER A 91 -2.51 13.20 11.01
C SER A 91 -2.82 13.05 9.53
N PRO A 92 -2.03 13.67 8.64
CA PRO A 92 -2.30 13.62 7.21
C PRO A 92 -2.09 12.22 6.62
N HIS A 93 -2.97 11.85 5.70
CA HIS A 93 -2.88 10.60 4.94
C HIS A 93 -2.61 10.94 3.47
N TYR A 94 -1.53 10.38 2.91
CA TYR A 94 -1.12 10.58 1.53
C TYR A 94 -1.37 9.32 0.72
N VAL A 95 -2.23 9.43 -0.28
CA VAL A 95 -2.63 8.29 -1.11
C VAL A 95 -1.98 8.40 -2.48
N TYR A 96 -1.46 7.28 -3.01
CA TYR A 96 -0.94 7.23 -4.37
C TYR A 96 -1.54 6.12 -5.21
N LYS A 97 -1.48 6.34 -6.52
CA LYS A 97 -1.71 5.33 -7.54
C LYS A 97 -0.48 5.25 -8.43
N PHE A 98 0.10 4.08 -8.54
CA PHE A 98 1.19 3.81 -9.47
C PHE A 98 0.66 3.12 -10.73
N GLY A 99 0.88 3.76 -11.89
CA GLY A 99 0.56 3.23 -13.20
C GLY A 99 1.73 3.44 -14.17
N GLY A 100 2.97 3.49 -13.63
CA GLY A 100 4.18 3.66 -14.41
C GLY A 100 4.36 2.54 -15.45
N ASP A 101 4.86 2.91 -16.61
CA ASP A 101 5.16 1.98 -17.69
C ASP A 101 6.23 0.96 -17.23
N ILE A 102 5.91 -0.31 -17.33
CA ILE A 102 6.86 -1.40 -17.06
C ILE A 102 7.24 -2.02 -18.41
N PRO A 103 8.46 -1.73 -18.91
CA PRO A 103 8.86 -2.14 -20.25
C PRO A 103 9.09 -3.66 -20.33
N GLY A 104 8.73 -4.24 -21.48
CA GLY A 104 8.91 -5.65 -21.80
C GLY A 104 7.93 -6.11 -22.86
N GLU A 105 8.28 -7.16 -23.59
CA GLU A 105 7.41 -7.75 -24.62
C GLU A 105 6.16 -8.42 -24.03
N ASP A 106 6.21 -8.73 -22.75
CA ASP A 106 5.13 -9.36 -21.98
C ASP A 106 4.01 -8.39 -21.56
N HIS A 107 4.19 -7.07 -21.77
CA HIS A 107 3.22 -6.02 -21.45
C HIS A 107 2.55 -6.19 -20.06
N PRO A 108 3.32 -6.28 -18.98
CA PRO A 108 2.79 -6.72 -17.68
C PRO A 108 1.89 -5.69 -16.99
N GLY A 109 1.86 -4.44 -17.46
CA GLY A 109 1.25 -3.32 -16.75
C GLY A 109 1.95 -3.00 -15.42
N ALA A 110 1.37 -2.14 -14.63
CA ALA A 110 1.86 -1.81 -13.29
C ALA A 110 1.37 -2.87 -12.28
N PHE A 111 2.04 -4.01 -12.25
CA PHE A 111 1.67 -5.16 -11.40
C PHE A 111 2.11 -4.98 -9.95
N HIS A 112 1.61 -5.84 -9.07
CA HIS A 112 1.94 -5.83 -7.64
C HIS A 112 3.44 -5.75 -7.37
N SER A 113 3.84 -4.79 -6.56
CA SER A 113 5.23 -4.49 -6.18
C SER A 113 6.12 -3.93 -7.30
N SER A 114 5.60 -3.61 -8.49
CA SER A 114 6.40 -2.99 -9.55
C SER A 114 6.86 -1.56 -9.22
N ASP A 115 6.14 -0.87 -8.36
CA ASP A 115 6.48 0.45 -7.82
C ASP A 115 7.74 0.44 -6.94
N LEU A 116 8.07 -0.72 -6.33
CA LEU A 116 9.27 -0.87 -5.48
C LEU A 116 10.56 -0.53 -6.23
N TRP A 117 10.65 -0.92 -7.49
CA TRP A 117 11.83 -0.58 -8.31
C TRP A 117 12.04 0.92 -8.45
N PHE A 118 10.93 1.67 -8.50
CA PHE A 118 10.95 3.12 -8.70
C PHE A 118 11.31 3.86 -7.43
N PHE A 119 10.60 3.65 -6.33
CA PHE A 119 10.90 4.43 -5.12
C PHE A 119 12.15 3.99 -4.36
N PHE A 120 12.71 2.79 -4.65
CA PHE A 120 14.05 2.38 -4.17
C PHE A 120 15.17 2.64 -5.18
N GLU A 121 14.88 3.26 -6.34
CA GLU A 121 15.87 3.53 -7.42
C GLU A 121 16.66 2.28 -7.82
N THR A 122 16.02 1.13 -7.89
CA THR A 122 16.65 -0.16 -8.21
C THR A 122 16.44 -0.62 -9.65
N LEU A 123 15.96 0.26 -10.54
CA LEU A 123 15.68 -0.05 -11.94
C LEU A 123 16.88 -0.70 -12.66
N ALA A 124 18.07 -0.18 -12.42
CA ALA A 124 19.32 -0.69 -13.04
C ALA A 124 19.68 -2.12 -12.61
N LYS A 125 19.07 -2.65 -11.53
CA LYS A 125 19.25 -4.03 -11.07
C LYS A 125 18.24 -5.00 -11.65
N CYS A 126 17.24 -4.48 -12.35
CA CYS A 126 16.22 -5.27 -13.01
C CYS A 126 16.65 -5.62 -14.45
N TRP A 127 16.22 -6.77 -14.94
CA TRP A 127 16.48 -7.23 -16.31
C TRP A 127 15.67 -6.48 -17.37
N ARG A 128 14.64 -5.73 -16.98
CA ARG A 128 13.76 -5.00 -17.88
C ARG A 128 14.45 -3.79 -18.52
N PRO A 129 14.14 -3.46 -19.79
CA PRO A 129 14.84 -2.42 -20.54
C PRO A 129 14.33 -1.01 -20.15
N PHE A 130 14.49 -0.61 -18.89
CA PHE A 130 14.14 0.72 -18.43
C PHE A 130 14.99 1.79 -19.13
N THR A 131 14.36 2.91 -19.48
CA THR A 131 14.97 4.05 -20.18
C THR A 131 14.93 5.33 -19.34
N GLY A 132 15.43 6.45 -19.84
CA GLY A 132 15.53 7.72 -19.12
C GLY A 132 14.24 8.16 -18.43
N LYS A 133 13.09 8.08 -19.12
CA LYS A 133 11.78 8.44 -18.52
C LYS A 133 11.44 7.66 -17.24
N HIS A 134 11.83 6.40 -17.17
CA HIS A 134 11.61 5.56 -15.99
C HIS A 134 12.51 5.99 -14.83
N TYR A 135 13.77 6.33 -15.12
CA TYR A 135 14.70 6.84 -14.10
C TYR A 135 14.26 8.22 -13.59
N ASP A 136 13.69 9.06 -14.46
CA ASP A 136 13.16 10.36 -14.06
C ASP A 136 11.95 10.22 -13.13
N LEU A 137 11.02 9.31 -13.44
CA LEU A 137 9.90 8.97 -12.54
C LEU A 137 10.40 8.37 -11.24
N SER A 138 11.36 7.44 -11.30
CA SER A 138 11.98 6.81 -10.13
C SER A 138 12.56 7.85 -9.17
N ARG A 139 13.32 8.82 -9.71
CA ARG A 139 13.89 9.92 -8.91
C ARG A 139 12.82 10.77 -8.26
N GLN A 140 11.73 11.11 -8.97
CA GLN A 140 10.61 11.84 -8.40
C GLN A 140 10.00 11.06 -7.22
N MET A 141 9.69 9.78 -7.42
CA MET A 141 9.14 8.92 -6.36
C MET A 141 10.06 8.83 -5.16
N CYS A 142 11.35 8.58 -5.37
CA CYS A 142 12.34 8.52 -4.29
C CYS A 142 12.40 9.81 -3.47
N ASN A 143 12.29 10.99 -4.11
CA ASN A 143 12.26 12.27 -3.40
C ASN A 143 11.03 12.40 -2.49
N TYR A 144 9.81 12.05 -2.96
CA TYR A 144 8.61 12.06 -2.13
C TYR A 144 8.73 11.13 -0.93
N TRP A 145 9.19 9.89 -1.15
CA TRP A 145 9.40 8.92 -0.07
C TRP A 145 10.44 9.39 0.93
N SER A 146 11.57 9.95 0.43
CA SER A 146 12.63 10.48 1.29
C SER A 146 12.15 11.64 2.16
N ASN A 147 11.35 12.56 1.61
CA ASN A 147 10.78 13.66 2.37
C ASN A 147 9.81 13.14 3.43
N PHE A 148 8.90 12.24 3.04
CA PHE A 148 7.95 11.65 3.98
C PHE A 148 8.63 10.89 5.13
N ILE A 149 9.64 10.08 4.85
CA ILE A 149 10.39 9.33 5.87
C ILE A 149 11.07 10.29 6.86
N LYS A 150 11.55 11.45 6.39
CA LYS A 150 12.25 12.42 7.23
C LYS A 150 11.32 13.22 8.14
N CYS A 151 10.14 13.59 7.67
CA CYS A 151 9.29 14.56 8.39
C CYS A 151 7.78 14.27 8.37
N GLY A 152 7.34 13.11 7.86
CA GLY A 152 5.91 12.77 7.77
C GLY A 152 5.14 13.56 6.69
N ASN A 153 5.85 14.31 5.83
CA ASN A 153 5.28 15.09 4.75
C ASN A 153 6.08 14.85 3.46
N PRO A 154 5.46 14.38 2.36
CA PRO A 154 6.16 14.12 1.11
C PRO A 154 6.56 15.39 0.35
N ASN A 155 5.92 16.53 0.64
CA ASN A 155 6.10 17.78 -0.07
C ASN A 155 7.46 18.44 0.20
N GLY A 156 7.85 19.36 -0.67
CA GLY A 156 9.08 20.13 -0.57
C GLY A 156 9.82 20.19 -1.90
N THR A 157 11.13 20.15 -1.80
CA THR A 157 12.01 20.17 -2.98
C THR A 157 12.57 18.79 -3.27
N ASP A 158 12.98 18.57 -4.52
CA ASP A 158 13.80 17.43 -4.89
C ASP A 158 15.24 17.54 -4.36
N CYS A 159 16.07 16.56 -4.63
CA CYS A 159 17.47 16.55 -4.18
C CYS A 159 18.33 17.66 -4.80
N THR A 160 17.85 18.39 -5.82
CA THR A 160 18.51 19.54 -6.45
C THR A 160 17.97 20.90 -5.98
N GLY A 161 16.96 20.90 -5.09
CA GLY A 161 16.33 22.10 -4.56
C GLY A 161 15.18 22.63 -5.42
N ILE A 162 14.71 21.88 -6.43
CA ILE A 162 13.57 22.26 -7.27
C ILE A 162 12.28 21.88 -6.58
N PRO A 163 11.27 22.79 -6.48
CA PRO A 163 9.96 22.45 -5.93
C PRO A 163 9.30 21.29 -6.70
N MET A 164 8.76 20.34 -5.96
CA MET A 164 7.99 19.23 -6.51
C MET A 164 6.51 19.59 -6.61
N GLU A 165 5.75 18.82 -7.38
CA GLU A 165 4.28 18.90 -7.40
C GLU A 165 3.71 18.68 -6.01
N ASP A 166 2.80 19.53 -5.55
CA ASP A 166 2.21 19.40 -4.22
C ASP A 166 1.33 18.16 -4.09
N TRP A 167 1.68 17.28 -3.19
CA TRP A 167 0.87 16.11 -2.82
C TRP A 167 -0.11 16.48 -1.73
N ILE A 168 -1.35 16.68 -2.11
CA ILE A 168 -2.42 17.08 -1.18
C ILE A 168 -2.85 15.86 -0.38
N PRO A 169 -2.97 15.95 0.96
CA PRO A 169 -3.50 14.85 1.78
C PRO A 169 -4.85 14.35 1.26
N PHE A 170 -5.13 13.09 1.49
CA PHE A 170 -6.42 12.50 1.17
C PHE A 170 -7.54 13.21 1.92
N ASP A 171 -8.68 13.29 1.30
CA ASP A 171 -9.90 13.89 1.78
C ASP A 171 -11.07 13.13 1.16
N ILE A 172 -12.06 12.76 1.94
CA ILE A 172 -13.21 11.95 1.46
C ILE A 172 -13.98 12.68 0.36
N GLN A 173 -14.11 14.00 0.45
CA GLN A 173 -14.89 14.79 -0.51
C GLN A 173 -14.18 14.90 -1.86
N ASP A 174 -12.90 15.23 -1.83
CA ASP A 174 -12.09 15.45 -3.02
C ASP A 174 -11.39 14.18 -3.53
N SER A 175 -11.20 13.19 -2.66
CA SER A 175 -10.47 11.95 -2.94
C SER A 175 -9.10 12.22 -3.57
N ASN A 176 -8.35 13.12 -2.94
CA ASN A 176 -7.02 13.53 -3.40
C ASN A 176 -6.05 12.33 -3.45
N LEU A 177 -5.29 12.24 -4.52
CA LEU A 177 -4.21 11.27 -4.66
C LEU A 177 -3.09 11.81 -5.54
N MET A 178 -1.89 11.25 -5.37
CA MET A 178 -0.77 11.44 -6.30
C MET A 178 -0.72 10.26 -7.27
N SER A 179 -0.76 10.55 -8.56
CA SER A 179 -0.59 9.54 -9.60
C SER A 179 0.82 9.54 -10.14
N PHE A 180 1.39 8.35 -10.30
CA PHE A 180 2.72 8.12 -10.85
C PHE A 180 2.60 7.29 -12.13
N TYR A 181 2.59 7.97 -13.30
CA TYR A 181 2.59 7.37 -14.63
C TYR A 181 3.89 7.72 -15.36
N GLU A 182 3.88 8.77 -16.18
CA GLU A 182 5.10 9.31 -16.80
C GLU A 182 5.83 10.27 -15.84
N LYS A 183 5.06 10.92 -14.98
CA LYS A 183 5.53 11.84 -13.94
C LYS A 183 4.55 11.85 -12.77
N ALA A 184 4.97 12.39 -11.64
CA ALA A 184 4.10 12.68 -10.52
C ALA A 184 3.06 13.74 -10.90
N LYS A 185 1.79 13.50 -10.58
CA LYS A 185 0.70 14.43 -10.80
C LYS A 185 -0.35 14.31 -9.71
N ALA A 186 -0.64 15.41 -9.02
CA ALA A 186 -1.75 15.49 -8.07
C ALA A 186 -3.09 15.41 -8.81
N GLN A 187 -4.03 14.66 -8.28
CA GLN A 187 -5.35 14.44 -8.86
C GLN A 187 -6.42 14.41 -7.77
N LYS A 188 -7.62 14.84 -8.16
CA LYS A 188 -8.86 14.56 -7.44
C LYS A 188 -9.57 13.44 -8.20
N LYS A 189 -9.69 12.28 -7.60
CA LYS A 189 -10.28 11.12 -8.27
C LYS A 189 -11.16 10.33 -7.33
N SER A 190 -12.43 10.66 -7.31
CA SER A 190 -13.43 9.89 -6.59
C SER A 190 -13.46 8.44 -7.07
N ALA A 191 -13.80 7.54 -6.18
CA ALA A 191 -14.10 6.16 -6.52
C ALA A 191 -15.31 6.13 -7.48
N ASP A 192 -15.26 5.29 -8.50
CA ASP A 192 -16.44 5.02 -9.31
C ASP A 192 -17.52 4.26 -8.49
N GLN A 193 -18.72 4.14 -9.05
CA GLN A 193 -19.85 3.55 -8.34
C GLN A 193 -19.58 2.11 -7.88
N GLN A 194 -18.86 1.33 -8.66
CA GLN A 194 -18.55 -0.05 -8.34
C GLN A 194 -17.50 -0.14 -7.23
N VAL A 195 -16.42 0.64 -7.33
CA VAL A 195 -15.41 0.75 -6.26
C VAL A 195 -16.05 1.25 -4.97
N ARG A 196 -16.94 2.26 -5.03
CA ARG A 196 -17.67 2.76 -3.85
C ARG A 196 -18.50 1.66 -3.18
N PHE A 197 -19.20 0.84 -3.95
CA PHE A 197 -19.95 -0.29 -3.39
C PHE A 197 -19.06 -1.26 -2.60
N TYR A 198 -17.86 -1.59 -3.13
CA TYR A 198 -16.93 -2.47 -2.44
C TYR A 198 -16.28 -1.82 -1.22
N ILE A 199 -15.99 -0.51 -1.24
CA ILE A 199 -15.53 0.24 -0.07
C ILE A 199 -16.53 0.13 1.08
N GLU A 200 -17.81 0.39 0.82
CA GLU A 200 -18.86 0.27 1.83
C GLU A 200 -19.04 -1.17 2.35
N LYS A 201 -18.89 -2.15 1.48
CA LYS A 201 -18.93 -3.57 1.85
C LYS A 201 -17.75 -3.93 2.74
N GLU A 202 -16.55 -3.47 2.44
CA GLU A 202 -15.33 -3.71 3.23
C GLU A 202 -15.45 -3.10 4.63
N LYS A 203 -15.90 -1.85 4.72
CA LYS A 203 -16.11 -1.18 6.01
C LYS A 203 -17.10 -1.95 6.89
N LYS A 204 -18.25 -2.37 6.34
CA LYS A 204 -19.27 -3.15 7.07
C LYS A 204 -18.83 -4.54 7.50
N ALA A 205 -17.93 -5.18 6.73
CA ALA A 205 -17.45 -6.51 7.08
C ALA A 205 -16.63 -6.56 8.38
N HIS A 206 -16.19 -5.41 8.87
CA HIS A 206 -15.29 -5.27 10.02
C HIS A 206 -15.87 -4.44 11.18
N GLU A 207 -17.13 -3.96 11.05
CA GLU A 207 -17.91 -3.41 12.16
C GLU A 207 -18.28 -4.52 13.17
#